data_67bb48f6d68cb38b60c2af28688c50ba
#
_entry.id   67bb48f6d68cb38b60c2af28688c50ba
#
_cell.length_a   1.000
_cell.length_b   1.000
_cell.length_c   1.000
_cell.angle_alpha   90.00
_cell.angle_beta   90.00
_cell.angle_gamma   90.00
#
_symmetry.space_group_name_H-M   'P 1'
#
loop_
_entity.id
_entity.type
_entity.pdbx_description
1 polymer ?
#
loop_
_entity_poly.entity_id
_entity_poly.type
_entity_poly.pdbx_seq_one_letter_code
_entity_poly.pdbx_strand_id
1 'polypeptide(L)'
;MKRKENESVKVFALGGVGEIGKNMYCVEIDSEIFIVDAGLMFPGDEMFGIDIVIPDITYLVENQERVKGLFITHGHEDHIGGIVYVLRKLSIPVYATKLTVGLIQEKLGEAGMLGRVDLKTIDSNSTVEFNTTTVSFFGTTHSIPDSVGVCFHTSKGAVVYTGDFKFDQTPIGNSGADLGKMAQIGNEGVLCLLSDSTNAERPGYTGSEKEVGVEISKVFYGAEGRIIVASFASNVHRIQQVFDAAAETGRKVAVVGRSMVKVVDIARRLGYLDVPEGMVISLQEVDNFPEKKVAILTTGSQGEPMAALSRMAKQAHKQISIRKGDTVIIAASPIPGNEISVSKIIDLLFRAGAEVVYYGERKVHVSGHGSQEELKLMLNLMKPKYFVPVHGEFRMQKAHAYLAEDVGITRENIFIVEKGDVIAFGDDEANLVGKVQVGNVLIDGLGVGDVGNIVLRDRKMLSQDGILVVVVTLGKDEKKIISGPEIISRGFVYVRESEALIERSTEIVRMIVEQSIKEYSIEWSMLKQNIRELLGQFLYEETKRKPMILPIIMEV
;
A
#
# COMPACT_ATOMS: atom_id res chain seq x y z
N MET A 1 -28.47 -16.81 -19.93
CA MET A 1 -27.44 -17.40 -20.84
C MET A 1 -27.73 -18.86 -21.11
N LYS A 2 -27.54 -19.36 -22.35
CA LYS A 2 -27.58 -20.82 -22.61
C LYS A 2 -26.34 -21.44 -21.97
N ARG A 3 -26.50 -22.52 -21.15
CA ARG A 3 -25.37 -23.29 -20.62
C ARG A 3 -24.45 -23.67 -21.79
N LYS A 4 -23.20 -23.22 -21.77
CA LYS A 4 -22.13 -23.77 -22.61
C LYS A 4 -21.67 -25.06 -21.92
N GLU A 5 -21.85 -26.21 -22.58
CA GLU A 5 -21.22 -27.46 -22.14
C GLU A 5 -19.70 -27.25 -22.17
N ASN A 6 -19.00 -27.50 -21.03
CA ASN A 6 -17.55 -27.39 -20.84
C ASN A 6 -16.94 -25.98 -20.69
N GLU A 7 -17.66 -24.97 -20.18
CA GLU A 7 -17.04 -23.69 -19.83
C GLU A 7 -15.97 -23.88 -18.73
N SER A 8 -14.75 -23.40 -18.98
CA SER A 8 -13.66 -23.41 -18.00
C SER A 8 -13.64 -22.09 -17.22
N VAL A 9 -13.80 -22.14 -15.90
CA VAL A 9 -13.71 -20.97 -15.03
C VAL A 9 -12.61 -21.20 -14.01
N LYS A 10 -11.67 -20.24 -13.92
CA LYS A 10 -10.57 -20.26 -12.94
C LYS A 10 -10.43 -18.90 -12.27
N VAL A 11 -9.98 -18.92 -11.02
CA VAL A 11 -9.69 -17.72 -10.23
C VAL A 11 -8.32 -17.88 -9.57
N PHE A 12 -7.54 -16.81 -9.56
CA PHE A 12 -6.26 -16.75 -8.85
C PHE A 12 -5.91 -15.31 -8.47
N ALA A 13 -5.06 -15.15 -7.45
CA ALA A 13 -4.60 -13.86 -6.97
C ALA A 13 -3.11 -13.69 -7.26
N LEU A 14 -2.72 -12.54 -7.82
CA LEU A 14 -1.32 -12.13 -7.97
C LEU A 14 -0.85 -11.29 -6.76
N GLY A 15 -1.80 -10.73 -6.00
CA GLY A 15 -1.59 -9.99 -4.76
C GLY A 15 -2.89 -9.90 -3.96
N GLY A 16 -2.83 -9.35 -2.72
CA GLY A 16 -4.00 -9.14 -1.88
C GLY A 16 -4.48 -10.40 -1.11
N VAL A 17 -3.67 -11.46 -1.05
CA VAL A 17 -3.95 -12.65 -0.20
C VAL A 17 -2.75 -12.93 0.69
N GLY A 18 -3.00 -13.16 1.99
CA GLY A 18 -1.98 -13.28 3.01
C GLY A 18 -1.27 -11.96 3.34
N GLU A 19 -1.76 -10.86 2.82
CA GLU A 19 -1.21 -9.51 2.98
C GLU A 19 -2.31 -8.45 2.81
N ILE A 20 -2.04 -7.22 3.24
CA ILE A 20 -2.87 -6.04 2.98
C ILE A 20 -2.15 -5.19 1.92
N GLY A 21 -2.87 -4.86 0.84
CA GLY A 21 -2.35 -4.11 -0.30
C GLY A 21 -1.98 -4.98 -1.49
N LYS A 22 -1.46 -4.38 -2.56
CA LYS A 22 -1.17 -5.01 -3.84
C LYS A 22 -2.33 -5.82 -4.42
N ASN A 23 -3.56 -5.38 -4.21
CA ASN A 23 -4.72 -6.10 -4.67
C ASN A 23 -4.68 -6.29 -6.19
N MET A 24 -4.69 -7.54 -6.62
CA MET A 24 -4.74 -7.92 -8.03
C MET A 24 -5.26 -9.35 -8.14
N TYR A 25 -6.46 -9.48 -8.68
CA TYR A 25 -7.14 -10.77 -8.86
C TYR A 25 -7.41 -11.02 -10.33
N CYS A 26 -7.41 -12.27 -10.72
CA CYS A 26 -7.63 -12.68 -12.09
C CYS A 26 -8.78 -13.69 -12.14
N VAL A 27 -9.69 -13.46 -13.08
CA VAL A 27 -10.75 -14.40 -13.46
C VAL A 27 -10.48 -14.84 -14.88
N GLU A 28 -10.28 -16.13 -15.09
CA GLU A 28 -10.08 -16.74 -16.41
C GLU A 28 -11.34 -17.51 -16.78
N ILE A 29 -11.95 -17.14 -17.90
CA ILE A 29 -13.15 -17.78 -18.44
C ILE A 29 -12.84 -18.22 -19.86
N ASP A 30 -12.76 -19.53 -20.09
CA ASP A 30 -12.30 -20.14 -21.34
C ASP A 30 -10.92 -19.59 -21.77
N SER A 31 -10.88 -18.82 -22.85
CA SER A 31 -9.65 -18.24 -23.39
C SER A 31 -9.39 -16.80 -22.96
N GLU A 32 -10.28 -16.18 -22.20
CA GLU A 32 -10.18 -14.78 -21.81
C GLU A 32 -9.79 -14.63 -20.34
N ILE A 33 -8.90 -13.66 -20.06
CA ILE A 33 -8.44 -13.31 -18.71
C ILE A 33 -8.89 -11.89 -18.40
N PHE A 34 -9.48 -11.72 -17.22
CA PHE A 34 -9.95 -10.45 -16.68
C PHE A 34 -9.18 -10.14 -15.41
N ILE A 35 -8.66 -8.92 -15.32
CA ILE A 35 -7.90 -8.46 -14.14
C ILE A 35 -8.82 -7.57 -13.31
N VAL A 36 -8.82 -7.76 -12.00
CA VAL A 36 -9.50 -6.88 -11.05
C VAL A 36 -8.45 -6.27 -10.13
N ASP A 37 -8.41 -4.96 -10.10
CA ASP A 37 -7.48 -4.10 -9.40
C ASP A 37 -6.01 -4.23 -9.84
N ALA A 38 -5.23 -3.18 -9.56
CA ALA A 38 -3.81 -3.08 -9.88
C ALA A 38 -3.11 -2.26 -8.77
N GLY A 39 -3.11 -2.83 -7.57
CA GLY A 39 -2.69 -2.16 -6.36
C GLY A 39 -1.17 -2.11 -6.14
N LEU A 40 -0.76 -1.25 -5.22
CA LEU A 40 0.56 -1.27 -4.60
C LEU A 40 0.45 -1.66 -3.12
N MET A 41 1.59 -1.97 -2.54
CA MET A 41 1.80 -2.09 -1.10
C MET A 41 2.99 -1.22 -0.69
N PHE A 42 2.91 -0.60 0.48
CA PHE A 42 4.08 0.07 1.05
C PHE A 42 5.05 -0.97 1.61
N PRO A 43 6.38 -0.73 1.48
CA PRO A 43 7.39 -1.68 1.92
C PRO A 43 7.37 -1.84 3.44
N GLY A 44 7.67 -3.06 3.93
CA GLY A 44 7.95 -3.31 5.34
C GLY A 44 9.30 -2.72 5.79
N ASP A 45 9.50 -2.64 7.10
CA ASP A 45 10.70 -2.04 7.72
C ASP A 45 12.02 -2.70 7.29
N GLU A 46 11.97 -3.94 6.83
CA GLU A 46 13.14 -4.68 6.33
C GLU A 46 13.50 -4.35 4.86
N MET A 47 12.62 -3.67 4.13
CA MET A 47 12.81 -3.32 2.72
C MET A 47 13.47 -1.94 2.57
N PHE A 48 14.69 -1.81 3.09
CA PHE A 48 15.44 -0.54 3.10
C PHE A 48 15.56 0.12 1.73
N GLY A 49 15.06 1.36 1.62
CA GLY A 49 15.16 2.19 0.41
C GLY A 49 14.23 1.76 -0.72
N ILE A 50 13.25 0.90 -0.46
CA ILE A 50 12.18 0.59 -1.41
C ILE A 50 11.06 1.62 -1.20
N ASP A 51 10.53 2.17 -2.28
CA ASP A 51 9.43 3.13 -2.23
C ASP A 51 8.07 2.44 -2.19
N ILE A 52 7.86 1.45 -3.07
CA ILE A 52 6.62 0.68 -3.19
C ILE A 52 6.88 -0.74 -3.69
N VAL A 53 5.92 -1.62 -3.44
CA VAL A 53 5.92 -3.01 -3.91
C VAL A 53 4.68 -3.23 -4.76
N ILE A 54 4.83 -3.86 -5.93
CA ILE A 54 3.74 -4.22 -6.82
C ILE A 54 3.74 -5.73 -7.11
N PRO A 55 2.61 -6.31 -7.57
CA PRO A 55 2.57 -7.71 -7.99
C PRO A 55 3.47 -7.99 -9.19
N ASP A 56 4.05 -9.19 -9.25
CA ASP A 56 4.65 -9.71 -10.49
C ASP A 56 3.53 -10.09 -11.47
N ILE A 57 3.55 -9.47 -12.63
CA ILE A 57 2.56 -9.67 -13.69
C ILE A 57 3.11 -10.48 -14.88
N THR A 58 4.21 -11.21 -14.68
CA THR A 58 4.85 -11.99 -15.77
C THR A 58 3.86 -12.93 -16.45
N TYR A 59 3.02 -13.63 -15.66
CA TYR A 59 1.97 -14.50 -16.21
C TYR A 59 1.01 -13.75 -17.16
N LEU A 60 0.61 -12.53 -16.80
CA LEU A 60 -0.29 -11.72 -17.64
C LEU A 60 0.40 -11.23 -18.92
N VAL A 61 1.68 -10.89 -18.85
CA VAL A 61 2.48 -10.47 -20.01
C VAL A 61 2.68 -11.63 -20.99
N GLU A 62 2.95 -12.84 -20.48
CA GLU A 62 3.08 -14.04 -21.30
C GLU A 62 1.76 -14.46 -21.97
N ASN A 63 0.61 -14.07 -21.38
CA ASN A 63 -0.73 -14.35 -21.87
C ASN A 63 -1.46 -13.09 -22.37
N GLN A 64 -0.77 -12.04 -22.79
CA GLN A 64 -1.34 -10.72 -23.06
C GLN A 64 -2.49 -10.75 -24.10
N GLU A 65 -2.44 -11.63 -25.10
CA GLU A 65 -3.50 -11.77 -26.11
C GLU A 65 -4.85 -12.24 -25.52
N ARG A 66 -4.79 -12.91 -24.38
CA ARG A 66 -5.96 -13.41 -23.65
C ARG A 66 -6.52 -12.38 -22.68
N VAL A 67 -5.71 -11.40 -22.25
CA VAL A 67 -6.13 -10.37 -21.27
C VAL A 67 -7.05 -9.37 -21.98
N LYS A 68 -8.30 -9.25 -21.50
CA LYS A 68 -9.35 -8.45 -22.16
C LYS A 68 -9.65 -7.13 -21.49
N GLY A 69 -9.31 -6.97 -20.21
CA GLY A 69 -9.55 -5.73 -19.51
C GLY A 69 -9.08 -5.74 -18.06
N LEU A 70 -8.92 -4.55 -17.54
CA LEU A 70 -8.62 -4.27 -16.13
C LEU A 70 -9.82 -3.54 -15.52
N PHE A 71 -10.44 -4.12 -14.50
CA PHE A 71 -11.58 -3.57 -13.77
C PHE A 71 -11.09 -3.04 -12.43
N ILE A 72 -11.36 -1.78 -12.14
CA ILE A 72 -10.93 -1.15 -10.89
C ILE A 72 -12.16 -0.90 -10.01
N THR A 73 -12.09 -1.42 -8.80
CA THR A 73 -13.19 -1.31 -7.82
C THR A 73 -13.31 0.10 -7.23
N HIS A 74 -12.20 0.74 -6.90
CA HIS A 74 -12.16 2.10 -6.34
C HIS A 74 -10.75 2.71 -6.38
N GLY A 75 -10.61 3.97 -5.96
CA GLY A 75 -9.42 4.78 -6.18
C GLY A 75 -8.37 4.77 -5.07
N HIS A 76 -8.31 3.79 -4.16
CA HIS A 76 -7.23 3.67 -3.18
C HIS A 76 -5.93 3.15 -3.80
N GLU A 77 -4.79 3.47 -3.19
CA GLU A 77 -3.46 3.13 -3.72
C GLU A 77 -3.23 1.62 -3.78
N ASP A 78 -3.75 0.87 -2.85
CA ASP A 78 -3.67 -0.59 -2.82
C ASP A 78 -4.58 -1.28 -3.85
N HIS A 79 -5.33 -0.49 -4.65
CA HIS A 79 -6.15 -0.93 -5.80
C HIS A 79 -5.73 -0.29 -7.12
N ILE A 80 -5.18 0.94 -7.14
CA ILE A 80 -4.74 1.63 -8.37
C ILE A 80 -3.25 2.00 -8.40
N GLY A 81 -2.53 1.83 -7.31
CA GLY A 81 -1.17 2.36 -7.20
C GLY A 81 -0.16 1.70 -8.14
N GLY A 82 -0.38 0.44 -8.52
CA GLY A 82 0.43 -0.31 -9.49
C GLY A 82 0.04 -0.10 -10.96
N ILE A 83 -1.05 0.60 -11.24
CA ILE A 83 -1.68 0.65 -12.58
C ILE A 83 -0.73 1.15 -13.69
N VAL A 84 0.11 2.13 -13.40
CA VAL A 84 1.10 2.66 -14.37
C VAL A 84 2.07 1.57 -14.82
N TYR A 85 2.51 0.73 -13.91
CA TYR A 85 3.47 -0.35 -14.19
C TYR A 85 2.82 -1.48 -14.99
N VAL A 86 1.55 -1.79 -14.72
CA VAL A 86 0.75 -2.75 -15.48
C VAL A 86 0.56 -2.26 -16.92
N LEU A 87 0.10 -1.02 -17.08
CA LEU A 87 -0.23 -0.44 -18.40
C LEU A 87 0.99 -0.06 -19.25
N ARG A 88 2.19 -0.04 -18.67
CA ARG A 88 3.45 0.01 -19.44
C ARG A 88 3.75 -1.30 -20.16
N LYS A 89 3.24 -2.42 -19.65
CA LYS A 89 3.49 -3.76 -20.19
C LYS A 89 2.30 -4.35 -20.94
N LEU A 90 1.07 -3.97 -20.57
CA LEU A 90 -0.16 -4.48 -21.15
C LEU A 90 -0.97 -3.35 -21.80
N SER A 91 -1.32 -3.51 -23.06
CA SER A 91 -2.19 -2.58 -23.80
C SER A 91 -3.64 -3.08 -23.75
N ILE A 92 -4.34 -2.77 -22.66
CA ILE A 92 -5.70 -3.24 -22.38
C ILE A 92 -6.61 -2.09 -21.95
N PRO A 93 -7.93 -2.16 -22.20
CA PRO A 93 -8.87 -1.18 -21.67
C PRO A 93 -8.98 -1.27 -20.13
N VAL A 94 -9.21 -0.12 -19.51
CA VAL A 94 -9.41 0.00 -18.06
C VAL A 94 -10.83 0.49 -17.80
N TYR A 95 -11.56 -0.23 -16.97
CA TYR A 95 -12.94 0.08 -16.57
C TYR A 95 -12.96 0.53 -15.12
N ALA A 96 -13.41 1.75 -14.86
CA ALA A 96 -13.46 2.31 -13.51
C ALA A 96 -14.57 3.35 -13.38
N THR A 97 -14.99 3.63 -12.15
CA THR A 97 -15.98 4.67 -11.87
C THR A 97 -15.42 6.08 -12.09
N LYS A 98 -16.29 7.07 -12.19
CA LYS A 98 -15.94 8.45 -12.60
C LYS A 98 -14.84 9.08 -11.74
N LEU A 99 -14.91 8.94 -10.39
CA LEU A 99 -13.88 9.46 -9.50
C LEU A 99 -12.56 8.71 -9.69
N THR A 100 -12.64 7.39 -9.75
CA THR A 100 -11.48 6.50 -9.93
C THR A 100 -10.77 6.76 -11.27
N VAL A 101 -11.52 6.96 -12.36
CA VAL A 101 -10.96 7.38 -13.66
C VAL A 101 -10.20 8.72 -13.52
N GLY A 102 -10.75 9.70 -12.79
CA GLY A 102 -10.07 10.97 -12.56
C GLY A 102 -8.73 10.81 -11.83
N LEU A 103 -8.68 9.93 -10.82
CA LEU A 103 -7.45 9.61 -10.07
C LEU A 103 -6.43 8.86 -10.95
N ILE A 104 -6.89 7.91 -11.77
CA ILE A 104 -6.04 7.18 -12.73
C ILE A 104 -5.48 8.13 -13.79
N GLN A 105 -6.28 9.06 -14.32
CA GLN A 105 -5.82 10.07 -15.29
C GLN A 105 -4.67 10.91 -14.74
N GLU A 106 -4.74 11.29 -13.46
CA GLU A 106 -3.66 12.03 -12.81
C GLU A 106 -2.36 11.21 -12.75
N LYS A 107 -2.45 9.93 -12.33
CA LYS A 107 -1.29 9.02 -12.31
C LYS A 107 -0.69 8.80 -13.71
N LEU A 108 -1.53 8.60 -14.71
CA LEU A 108 -1.10 8.45 -16.10
C LEU A 108 -0.49 9.74 -16.65
N GLY A 109 -1.00 10.90 -16.23
CA GLY A 109 -0.44 12.22 -16.57
C GLY A 109 0.98 12.38 -16.03
N GLU A 110 1.20 12.07 -14.77
CA GLU A 110 2.55 12.08 -14.14
C GLU A 110 3.52 11.12 -14.82
N ALA A 111 3.02 9.97 -15.30
CA ALA A 111 3.83 8.96 -15.99
C ALA A 111 4.03 9.23 -17.49
N GLY A 112 3.46 10.31 -18.04
CA GLY A 112 3.52 10.63 -19.48
C GLY A 112 2.72 9.65 -20.35
N MET A 113 1.70 9.00 -19.80
CA MET A 113 0.88 7.98 -20.49
C MET A 113 -0.56 8.46 -20.76
N LEU A 114 -0.90 9.69 -20.41
CA LEU A 114 -2.23 10.25 -20.66
C LEU A 114 -2.56 10.21 -22.16
N GLY A 115 -3.75 9.70 -22.51
CA GLY A 115 -4.20 9.55 -23.90
C GLY A 115 -3.66 8.30 -24.63
N ARG A 116 -2.80 7.48 -23.97
CA ARG A 116 -2.32 6.21 -24.53
C ARG A 116 -3.12 4.99 -24.04
N VAL A 117 -3.95 5.19 -23.01
CA VAL A 117 -4.73 4.14 -22.36
C VAL A 117 -6.20 4.36 -22.65
N ASP A 118 -6.91 3.30 -23.03
CA ASP A 118 -8.36 3.31 -23.23
C ASP A 118 -9.08 3.22 -21.88
N LEU A 119 -9.46 4.39 -21.32
CA LEU A 119 -10.19 4.49 -20.06
C LEU A 119 -11.69 4.51 -20.32
N LYS A 120 -12.41 3.55 -19.79
CA LYS A 120 -13.86 3.40 -19.87
C LYS A 120 -14.49 3.75 -18.51
N THR A 121 -15.32 4.78 -18.50
CA THR A 121 -16.08 5.12 -17.28
C THR A 121 -17.28 4.20 -17.16
N ILE A 122 -17.43 3.56 -16.01
CA ILE A 122 -18.58 2.72 -15.62
C ILE A 122 -19.23 3.27 -14.35
N ASP A 123 -20.40 2.74 -14.04
CA ASP A 123 -21.12 2.92 -12.77
C ASP A 123 -21.68 1.57 -12.29
N SER A 124 -22.37 1.56 -11.16
CA SER A 124 -22.98 0.35 -10.61
C SER A 124 -24.07 -0.27 -11.50
N ASN A 125 -24.59 0.46 -12.47
CA ASN A 125 -25.62 -0.01 -13.42
C ASN A 125 -25.06 -0.44 -14.77
N SER A 126 -23.79 -0.19 -15.00
CA SER A 126 -23.10 -0.52 -16.24
C SER A 126 -22.99 -2.03 -16.45
N THR A 127 -22.94 -2.43 -17.70
CA THR A 127 -22.71 -3.82 -18.14
C THR A 127 -21.74 -3.80 -19.32
N VAL A 128 -20.75 -4.68 -19.32
CA VAL A 128 -19.74 -4.80 -20.37
C VAL A 128 -19.76 -6.21 -20.94
N GLU A 129 -19.98 -6.33 -22.24
CA GLU A 129 -20.05 -7.60 -22.94
C GLU A 129 -18.67 -8.01 -23.48
N PHE A 130 -18.30 -9.28 -23.28
CA PHE A 130 -17.13 -9.93 -23.85
C PHE A 130 -17.55 -11.22 -24.57
N ASN A 131 -16.60 -11.89 -25.25
CA ASN A 131 -16.96 -13.10 -26.01
C ASN A 131 -17.36 -14.26 -25.10
N THR A 132 -16.75 -14.36 -23.90
CA THR A 132 -16.96 -15.47 -22.96
C THR A 132 -17.90 -15.11 -21.82
N THR A 133 -18.02 -13.81 -21.48
CA THR A 133 -18.73 -13.35 -20.28
C THR A 133 -19.36 -11.98 -20.47
N THR A 134 -20.31 -11.68 -19.62
CA THR A 134 -20.83 -10.35 -19.34
C THR A 134 -20.33 -9.91 -17.97
N VAL A 135 -19.79 -8.69 -17.85
CA VAL A 135 -19.34 -8.12 -16.58
C VAL A 135 -20.32 -7.05 -16.14
N SER A 136 -20.84 -7.16 -14.93
CA SER A 136 -21.71 -6.16 -14.28
C SER A 136 -21.11 -5.71 -12.96
N PHE A 137 -21.67 -4.63 -12.39
CA PHE A 137 -21.15 -4.00 -11.18
C PHE A 137 -22.29 -3.77 -10.18
N PHE A 138 -21.96 -3.63 -8.91
CA PHE A 138 -22.89 -3.20 -7.86
C PHE A 138 -22.20 -2.20 -6.93
N GLY A 139 -22.95 -1.21 -6.44
CA GLY A 139 -22.41 -0.19 -5.54
C GLY A 139 -22.11 -0.75 -4.16
N THR A 140 -20.94 -0.41 -3.63
CA THR A 140 -20.54 -0.66 -2.24
C THR A 140 -20.34 0.65 -1.50
N THR A 141 -20.37 0.65 -0.17
CA THR A 141 -19.94 1.78 0.64
C THR A 141 -18.56 1.52 1.20
N HIS A 142 -17.68 2.51 1.07
CA HIS A 142 -16.32 2.48 1.57
C HIS A 142 -15.91 3.89 2.05
N SER A 143 -14.63 4.13 2.34
CA SER A 143 -14.13 5.46 2.73
C SER A 143 -13.95 6.45 1.57
N ILE A 144 -14.12 5.99 0.34
CA ILE A 144 -14.07 6.79 -0.89
C ILE A 144 -15.38 6.62 -1.67
N PRO A 145 -15.92 7.67 -2.32
CA PRO A 145 -17.10 7.57 -3.17
C PRO A 145 -16.90 6.64 -4.37
N ASP A 146 -18.02 6.21 -4.96
CA ASP A 146 -18.06 5.42 -6.20
C ASP A 146 -17.40 4.04 -6.13
N SER A 147 -17.26 3.45 -4.95
CA SER A 147 -16.76 2.08 -4.83
C SER A 147 -17.76 1.09 -5.41
N VAL A 148 -17.25 0.09 -6.16
CA VAL A 148 -18.07 -0.95 -6.77
C VAL A 148 -17.48 -2.34 -6.55
N GLY A 149 -18.36 -3.34 -6.42
CA GLY A 149 -18.00 -4.74 -6.62
C GLY A 149 -18.14 -5.13 -8.09
N VAL A 150 -17.45 -6.18 -8.52
CA VAL A 150 -17.42 -6.67 -9.89
C VAL A 150 -17.99 -8.08 -9.96
N CYS A 151 -18.84 -8.33 -10.95
CA CYS A 151 -19.53 -9.59 -11.16
C CYS A 151 -19.31 -10.11 -12.59
N PHE A 152 -18.66 -11.26 -12.73
CA PHE A 152 -18.43 -11.96 -13.99
C PHE A 152 -19.49 -13.07 -14.13
N HIS A 153 -20.38 -12.93 -15.11
CA HIS A 153 -21.47 -13.89 -15.33
C HIS A 153 -20.98 -15.07 -16.16
N THR A 154 -21.06 -16.26 -15.62
CA THR A 154 -20.70 -17.52 -16.29
C THR A 154 -21.91 -18.46 -16.39
N SER A 155 -21.79 -19.51 -17.21
CA SER A 155 -22.85 -20.54 -17.29
C SER A 155 -23.02 -21.37 -16.01
N LYS A 156 -22.01 -21.33 -15.12
CA LYS A 156 -21.97 -22.05 -13.84
C LYS A 156 -22.42 -21.19 -12.64
N GLY A 157 -22.72 -19.92 -12.87
CA GLY A 157 -23.02 -18.92 -11.85
C GLY A 157 -22.01 -17.77 -11.89
N ALA A 158 -22.26 -16.74 -11.14
CA ALA A 158 -21.42 -15.54 -11.13
C ALA A 158 -20.12 -15.73 -10.30
N VAL A 159 -19.00 -15.23 -10.81
CA VAL A 159 -17.80 -14.99 -10.01
C VAL A 159 -17.83 -13.54 -9.55
N VAL A 160 -17.85 -13.31 -8.24
CA VAL A 160 -18.05 -11.98 -7.66
C VAL A 160 -16.85 -11.59 -6.82
N TYR A 161 -16.36 -10.37 -7.02
CA TYR A 161 -15.39 -9.71 -6.15
C TYR A 161 -16.04 -8.48 -5.51
N THR A 162 -16.00 -8.40 -4.19
CA THR A 162 -16.69 -7.32 -3.44
C THR A 162 -16.01 -5.96 -3.59
N GLY A 163 -14.70 -5.92 -3.91
CA GLY A 163 -13.89 -4.77 -3.54
C GLY A 163 -13.89 -4.58 -2.03
N ASP A 164 -13.42 -3.43 -1.58
CA ASP A 164 -13.48 -3.03 -0.18
C ASP A 164 -14.87 -2.51 0.14
N PHE A 165 -15.42 -2.95 1.26
CA PHE A 165 -16.78 -2.56 1.61
C PHE A 165 -17.04 -2.52 3.11
N LYS A 166 -18.04 -1.75 3.50
CA LYS A 166 -18.83 -1.85 4.72
C LYS A 166 -20.30 -1.67 4.38
N PHE A 167 -21.20 -1.89 5.33
CA PHE A 167 -22.63 -1.56 5.18
C PHE A 167 -22.99 -0.36 6.04
N ASP A 168 -22.58 0.84 5.62
CA ASP A 168 -22.96 2.07 6.31
C ASP A 168 -24.45 2.37 6.10
N GLN A 169 -25.23 2.27 7.18
CA GLN A 169 -26.69 2.48 7.15
C GLN A 169 -27.07 3.97 7.03
N THR A 170 -26.14 4.87 7.29
CA THR A 170 -26.34 6.33 7.21
C THR A 170 -25.15 6.96 6.48
N PRO A 171 -24.92 6.57 5.21
CA PRO A 171 -23.77 7.03 4.45
C PRO A 171 -23.82 8.54 4.20
N ILE A 172 -22.65 9.12 3.94
CA ILE A 172 -22.55 10.52 3.51
C ILE A 172 -22.88 10.58 2.02
N GLY A 173 -23.69 11.58 1.61
CA GLY A 173 -24.20 11.68 0.25
C GLY A 173 -25.33 10.69 -0.03
N ASN A 174 -25.57 10.41 -1.30
CA ASN A 174 -26.70 9.58 -1.76
C ASN A 174 -26.29 8.15 -2.14
N SER A 175 -25.08 7.71 -1.84
CA SER A 175 -24.50 6.46 -2.33
C SER A 175 -24.49 5.40 -1.23
N GLY A 176 -25.65 4.80 -0.92
CA GLY A 176 -25.73 3.59 -0.10
C GLY A 176 -25.21 2.35 -0.84
N ALA A 177 -24.91 1.26 -0.11
CA ALA A 177 -24.63 -0.03 -0.71
C ALA A 177 -25.89 -0.56 -1.44
N ASP A 178 -25.69 -1.14 -2.63
CA ASP A 178 -26.78 -1.65 -3.47
C ASP A 178 -27.22 -3.06 -3.02
N LEU A 179 -27.81 -3.13 -1.81
CA LEU A 179 -28.25 -4.38 -1.19
C LEU A 179 -29.26 -5.13 -2.07
N GLY A 180 -30.13 -4.39 -2.79
CA GLY A 180 -31.12 -4.99 -3.69
C GLY A 180 -30.46 -5.76 -4.82
N LYS A 181 -29.45 -5.16 -5.46
CA LYS A 181 -28.69 -5.78 -6.55
C LYS A 181 -27.83 -6.95 -6.06
N MET A 182 -27.18 -6.81 -4.89
CA MET A 182 -26.45 -7.89 -4.24
C MET A 182 -27.35 -9.10 -3.99
N ALA A 183 -28.53 -8.90 -3.43
CA ALA A 183 -29.50 -9.96 -3.20
C ALA A 183 -30.02 -10.58 -4.52
N GLN A 184 -30.21 -9.79 -5.58
CA GLN A 184 -30.57 -10.28 -6.90
C GLN A 184 -29.47 -11.17 -7.47
N ILE A 185 -28.19 -10.73 -7.46
CA ILE A 185 -27.03 -11.53 -7.90
C ILE A 185 -26.98 -12.86 -7.12
N GLY A 186 -27.16 -12.81 -5.79
CA GLY A 186 -27.21 -14.02 -4.95
C GLY A 186 -28.34 -14.98 -5.31
N ASN A 187 -29.51 -14.47 -5.67
CA ASN A 187 -30.66 -15.31 -6.10
C ASN A 187 -30.48 -15.87 -7.52
N GLU A 188 -29.76 -15.17 -8.40
CA GLU A 188 -29.40 -15.67 -9.74
C GLU A 188 -28.32 -16.78 -9.68
N GLY A 189 -27.55 -16.85 -8.60
CA GLY A 189 -26.58 -17.88 -8.28
C GLY A 189 -25.13 -17.39 -8.38
N VAL A 190 -24.42 -17.41 -7.27
CA VAL A 190 -23.00 -17.08 -7.19
C VAL A 190 -22.17 -18.36 -7.10
N LEU A 191 -21.34 -18.58 -8.13
CA LEU A 191 -20.39 -19.68 -8.16
C LEU A 191 -19.29 -19.49 -7.13
N CYS A 192 -18.64 -18.32 -7.13
CA CYS A 192 -17.55 -17.99 -6.24
C CYS A 192 -17.62 -16.53 -5.80
N LEU A 193 -17.44 -16.31 -4.49
CA LEU A 193 -17.33 -14.98 -3.90
C LEU A 193 -15.89 -14.79 -3.39
N LEU A 194 -15.22 -13.76 -3.89
CA LEU A 194 -13.99 -13.21 -3.31
C LEU A 194 -14.38 -11.99 -2.48
N SER A 195 -14.07 -11.97 -1.18
CA SER A 195 -14.54 -10.90 -0.30
C SER A 195 -13.47 -10.39 0.63
N ASP A 196 -13.48 -9.06 0.83
CA ASP A 196 -12.62 -8.32 1.77
C ASP A 196 -12.66 -8.92 3.18
N SER A 197 -11.47 -9.17 3.75
CA SER A 197 -11.29 -9.79 5.07
C SER A 197 -10.63 -8.88 6.10
N THR A 198 -10.36 -7.62 5.76
CA THR A 198 -9.53 -6.70 6.56
C THR A 198 -9.98 -6.60 8.02
N ASN A 199 -11.28 -6.57 8.27
CA ASN A 199 -11.85 -6.48 9.62
C ASN A 199 -12.52 -7.78 10.12
N ALA A 200 -12.20 -8.93 9.58
CA ALA A 200 -12.82 -10.20 9.95
C ALA A 200 -12.64 -10.61 11.42
N GLU A 201 -11.65 -10.04 12.10
CA GLU A 201 -11.42 -10.25 13.52
C GLU A 201 -12.19 -9.26 14.43
N ARG A 202 -12.83 -8.23 13.86
CA ARG A 202 -13.56 -7.20 14.62
C ARG A 202 -15.00 -7.59 14.82
N PRO A 203 -15.48 -7.75 16.05
CA PRO A 203 -16.88 -8.11 16.31
C PRO A 203 -17.84 -6.97 15.98
N GLY A 204 -19.10 -7.31 15.71
CA GLY A 204 -20.19 -6.37 15.51
C GLY A 204 -20.15 -5.68 14.14
N TYR A 205 -20.49 -4.41 14.13
CA TYR A 205 -20.62 -3.56 12.93
C TYR A 205 -19.59 -2.44 12.94
N THR A 206 -19.16 -2.02 11.77
CA THR A 206 -18.36 -0.81 11.59
C THR A 206 -19.24 0.44 11.70
N GLY A 207 -18.77 1.45 12.42
CA GLY A 207 -19.51 2.71 12.63
C GLY A 207 -19.74 3.49 11.33
N SER A 208 -20.70 4.43 11.38
CA SER A 208 -21.00 5.31 10.24
C SER A 208 -20.04 6.49 10.14
N GLU A 209 -19.71 6.88 8.91
CA GLU A 209 -18.99 8.13 8.62
C GLU A 209 -19.72 9.37 9.15
N LYS A 210 -21.04 9.33 9.23
CA LYS A 210 -21.84 10.44 9.78
C LYS A 210 -21.51 10.75 11.25
N GLU A 211 -21.24 9.72 12.08
CA GLU A 211 -20.83 9.91 13.47
C GLU A 211 -19.50 10.68 13.59
N VAL A 212 -18.58 10.39 12.68
CA VAL A 212 -17.29 11.09 12.63
C VAL A 212 -17.44 12.55 12.27
N GLY A 213 -18.33 12.88 11.31
CA GLY A 213 -18.65 14.28 10.98
C GLY A 213 -19.15 15.07 12.19
N VAL A 214 -20.03 14.46 12.99
CA VAL A 214 -20.52 15.07 14.23
C VAL A 214 -19.38 15.36 15.23
N GLU A 215 -18.46 14.43 15.39
CA GLU A 215 -17.32 14.66 16.31
C GLU A 215 -16.33 15.71 15.78
N ILE A 216 -16.07 15.73 14.45
CA ILE A 216 -15.27 16.78 13.83
C ILE A 216 -15.92 18.14 14.04
N SER A 217 -17.23 18.31 13.76
CA SER A 217 -17.95 19.57 13.99
C SER A 217 -17.85 20.02 15.45
N LYS A 218 -18.01 19.13 16.44
CA LYS A 218 -17.82 19.46 17.88
C LYS A 218 -16.44 20.05 18.16
N VAL A 219 -15.38 19.47 17.59
CA VAL A 219 -14.01 19.99 17.75
C VAL A 219 -13.89 21.37 17.11
N PHE A 220 -14.47 21.57 15.91
CA PHE A 220 -14.43 22.84 15.20
C PHE A 220 -15.15 23.96 15.95
N TYR A 221 -16.27 23.67 16.61
CA TYR A 221 -16.97 24.64 17.45
C TYR A 221 -16.21 24.99 18.73
N GLY A 222 -15.51 24.01 19.34
CA GLY A 222 -14.77 24.20 20.60
C GLY A 222 -13.40 24.86 20.45
N ALA A 223 -12.79 24.82 19.26
CA ALA A 223 -11.42 25.27 19.08
C ALA A 223 -11.32 26.81 18.97
N GLU A 224 -10.50 27.42 19.83
CA GLU A 224 -10.25 28.88 19.82
C GLU A 224 -9.08 29.29 18.91
N GLY A 225 -8.14 28.36 18.59
CA GLY A 225 -7.02 28.54 17.69
C GLY A 225 -7.27 28.02 16.28
N ARG A 226 -6.18 27.82 15.51
CA ARG A 226 -6.22 27.14 14.22
C ARG A 226 -6.54 25.66 14.41
N ILE A 227 -7.19 25.06 13.42
CA ILE A 227 -7.44 23.62 13.37
C ILE A 227 -6.60 23.01 12.26
N ILE A 228 -5.89 21.94 12.55
CA ILE A 228 -5.13 21.17 11.59
C ILE A 228 -5.73 19.77 11.53
N VAL A 229 -6.27 19.36 10.37
CA VAL A 229 -6.86 18.03 10.19
C VAL A 229 -5.97 17.20 9.29
N ALA A 230 -5.44 16.12 9.82
CA ALA A 230 -4.67 15.13 9.06
C ALA A 230 -5.54 13.92 8.73
N SER A 231 -5.66 13.61 7.44
CA SER A 231 -6.44 12.48 6.93
C SER A 231 -5.73 11.84 5.74
N PHE A 232 -6.20 10.67 5.34
CA PHE A 232 -5.87 10.11 4.03
C PHE A 232 -6.43 11.02 2.93
N ALA A 233 -5.63 11.30 1.92
CA ALA A 233 -6.06 12.11 0.78
C ALA A 233 -7.21 11.45 0.00
N SER A 234 -7.24 10.13 -0.04
CA SER A 234 -8.28 9.35 -0.71
C SER A 234 -9.62 9.29 0.04
N ASN A 235 -9.66 9.65 1.33
CA ASN A 235 -10.92 9.70 2.10
C ASN A 235 -11.70 10.97 1.80
N VAL A 236 -12.34 11.00 0.62
CA VAL A 236 -13.09 12.17 0.12
C VAL A 236 -14.28 12.52 1.03
N HIS A 237 -14.91 11.53 1.65
CA HIS A 237 -15.99 11.76 2.62
C HIS A 237 -15.50 12.54 3.85
N ARG A 238 -14.31 12.21 4.37
CA ARG A 238 -13.70 12.93 5.50
C ARG A 238 -13.31 14.36 5.11
N ILE A 239 -12.82 14.53 3.89
CA ILE A 239 -12.50 15.85 3.33
C ILE A 239 -13.77 16.71 3.27
N GLN A 240 -14.91 16.17 2.81
CA GLN A 240 -16.19 16.88 2.80
C GLN A 240 -16.60 17.30 4.21
N GLN A 241 -16.52 16.41 5.19
CA GLN A 241 -16.84 16.73 6.59
C GLN A 241 -16.00 17.88 7.16
N VAL A 242 -14.73 17.97 6.76
CA VAL A 242 -13.86 19.08 7.16
C VAL A 242 -14.32 20.39 6.52
N PHE A 243 -14.71 20.38 5.24
CA PHE A 243 -15.25 21.56 4.57
C PHE A 243 -16.59 21.99 5.18
N ASP A 244 -17.47 21.03 5.49
CA ASP A 244 -18.76 21.30 6.13
C ASP A 244 -18.57 21.96 7.51
N ALA A 245 -17.74 21.38 8.38
CA ALA A 245 -17.42 21.93 9.70
C ALA A 245 -16.73 23.30 9.62
N ALA A 246 -15.90 23.53 8.60
CA ALA A 246 -15.28 24.82 8.35
C ALA A 246 -16.32 25.87 7.90
N ALA A 247 -17.29 25.49 7.05
CA ALA A 247 -18.39 26.34 6.63
C ALA A 247 -19.26 26.76 7.82
N GLU A 248 -19.68 25.79 8.65
CA GLU A 248 -20.49 26.03 9.85
C GLU A 248 -19.82 26.99 10.85
N THR A 249 -18.49 26.92 10.99
CA THR A 249 -17.72 27.77 11.91
C THR A 249 -17.13 29.03 11.28
N GLY A 250 -17.39 29.23 9.98
CA GLY A 250 -16.90 30.38 9.20
C GLY A 250 -15.38 30.41 9.09
N ARG A 251 -14.72 29.24 9.01
CA ARG A 251 -13.27 29.10 8.83
C ARG A 251 -12.91 29.02 7.35
N LYS A 252 -11.77 29.57 6.98
CA LYS A 252 -11.10 29.36 5.71
C LYS A 252 -10.25 28.10 5.79
N VAL A 253 -10.11 27.37 4.67
CA VAL A 253 -9.38 26.10 4.63
C VAL A 253 -8.17 26.22 3.72
N ALA A 254 -6.98 25.97 4.26
CA ALA A 254 -5.77 25.79 3.47
C ALA A 254 -5.50 24.29 3.26
N VAL A 255 -5.26 23.85 2.03
CA VAL A 255 -5.00 22.45 1.69
C VAL A 255 -3.49 22.23 1.50
N VAL A 256 -2.91 21.25 2.20
CA VAL A 256 -1.47 21.02 2.27
C VAL A 256 -1.13 19.56 1.96
N GLY A 257 -0.07 19.37 1.19
CA GLY A 257 0.36 18.06 0.71
C GLY A 257 -0.05 17.81 -0.75
N ARG A 258 0.90 17.33 -1.56
CA ARG A 258 0.71 17.17 -3.02
C ARG A 258 -0.49 16.28 -3.35
N SER A 259 -0.59 15.12 -2.72
CA SER A 259 -1.72 14.19 -2.94
C SER A 259 -3.04 14.77 -2.48
N MET A 260 -3.10 15.46 -1.33
CA MET A 260 -4.30 16.10 -0.82
C MET A 260 -4.82 17.17 -1.77
N VAL A 261 -3.94 18.07 -2.24
CA VAL A 261 -4.31 19.12 -3.21
C VAL A 261 -4.89 18.50 -4.48
N LYS A 262 -4.23 17.49 -5.05
CA LYS A 262 -4.67 16.82 -6.27
C LYS A 262 -6.04 16.15 -6.12
N VAL A 263 -6.24 15.40 -5.05
CA VAL A 263 -7.52 14.70 -4.82
C VAL A 263 -8.64 15.72 -4.59
N VAL A 264 -8.40 16.77 -3.80
CA VAL A 264 -9.39 17.85 -3.60
C VAL A 264 -9.78 18.51 -4.92
N ASP A 265 -8.81 18.83 -5.79
CA ASP A 265 -9.06 19.44 -7.09
C ASP A 265 -9.86 18.52 -8.03
N ILE A 266 -9.48 17.24 -8.08
CA ILE A 266 -10.19 16.22 -8.89
C ILE A 266 -11.62 16.05 -8.38
N ALA A 267 -11.79 15.84 -7.08
CA ALA A 267 -13.09 15.58 -6.48
C ALA A 267 -14.04 16.79 -6.62
N ARG A 268 -13.54 18.02 -6.46
CA ARG A 268 -14.31 19.26 -6.74
C ARG A 268 -14.73 19.34 -8.21
N ARG A 269 -13.78 19.18 -9.12
CA ARG A 269 -14.05 19.26 -10.58
C ARG A 269 -15.08 18.23 -11.03
N LEU A 270 -15.08 17.05 -10.44
CA LEU A 270 -16.00 15.96 -10.77
C LEU A 270 -17.34 16.01 -10.00
N GLY A 271 -17.48 16.93 -9.03
CA GLY A 271 -18.70 17.12 -8.25
C GLY A 271 -18.86 16.18 -7.04
N TYR A 272 -17.76 15.60 -6.55
CA TYR A 272 -17.76 14.78 -5.32
C TYR A 272 -17.45 15.58 -4.05
N LEU A 273 -16.98 16.81 -4.18
CA LEU A 273 -16.80 17.74 -3.07
C LEU A 273 -17.58 19.03 -3.36
N ASP A 274 -18.46 19.38 -2.43
CA ASP A 274 -19.13 20.66 -2.37
C ASP A 274 -18.32 21.60 -1.47
N VAL A 275 -17.69 22.59 -2.09
CA VAL A 275 -16.81 23.53 -1.38
C VAL A 275 -17.27 24.95 -1.71
N PRO A 276 -17.76 25.71 -0.73
CA PRO A 276 -18.20 27.09 -0.94
C PRO A 276 -17.13 27.95 -1.59
N GLU A 277 -17.57 28.85 -2.49
CA GLU A 277 -16.68 29.78 -3.18
C GLU A 277 -15.90 30.65 -2.17
N GLY A 278 -14.61 30.85 -2.43
CA GLY A 278 -13.73 31.65 -1.57
C GLY A 278 -13.43 31.00 -0.19
N MET A 279 -13.82 29.74 0.06
CA MET A 279 -13.46 29.04 1.29
C MET A 279 -12.01 28.58 1.29
N VAL A 280 -11.51 28.06 0.17
CA VAL A 280 -10.12 27.60 0.04
C VAL A 280 -9.20 28.79 -0.13
N ILE A 281 -8.16 28.85 0.70
CA ILE A 281 -7.12 29.87 0.68
C ILE A 281 -5.75 29.23 0.42
N SER A 282 -4.81 30.00 -0.09
CA SER A 282 -3.42 29.58 -0.22
C SER A 282 -2.72 29.56 1.15
N LEU A 283 -1.60 28.81 1.25
CA LEU A 283 -0.80 28.78 2.48
C LEU A 283 -0.24 30.16 2.87
N GLN A 284 0.04 31.01 1.89
CA GLN A 284 0.55 32.37 2.11
C GLN A 284 -0.51 33.29 2.73
N GLU A 285 -1.78 32.99 2.54
CA GLU A 285 -2.89 33.78 3.07
C GLU A 285 -3.30 33.38 4.49
N VAL A 286 -2.79 32.25 5.02
CA VAL A 286 -3.18 31.72 6.34
C VAL A 286 -3.01 32.77 7.44
N ASP A 287 -1.91 33.53 7.43
CA ASP A 287 -1.62 34.55 8.43
C ASP A 287 -2.39 35.87 8.25
N ASN A 288 -3.15 36.01 7.15
CA ASN A 288 -4.05 37.17 6.91
C ASN A 288 -5.39 37.04 7.65
N PHE A 289 -5.68 35.86 8.21
CA PHE A 289 -6.92 35.59 8.92
C PHE A 289 -6.66 35.38 10.43
N PRO A 290 -7.60 35.74 11.31
CA PRO A 290 -7.52 35.37 12.72
C PRO A 290 -7.40 33.85 12.88
N GLU A 291 -6.58 33.39 13.82
CA GLU A 291 -6.32 31.94 14.04
C GLU A 291 -7.62 31.13 14.18
N LYS A 292 -8.59 31.65 14.92
CA LYS A 292 -9.94 31.07 15.07
C LYS A 292 -10.71 30.93 13.74
N LYS A 293 -10.26 31.54 12.67
CA LYS A 293 -10.89 31.51 11.34
C LYS A 293 -10.11 30.69 10.32
N VAL A 294 -9.16 29.90 10.76
CA VAL A 294 -8.33 29.07 9.87
C VAL A 294 -8.47 27.60 10.22
N ALA A 295 -8.61 26.79 9.18
CA ALA A 295 -8.42 25.34 9.21
C ALA A 295 -7.36 24.92 8.17
N ILE A 296 -6.59 23.91 8.44
CA ILE A 296 -5.56 23.36 7.56
C ILE A 296 -5.85 21.88 7.37
N LEU A 297 -6.13 21.49 6.13
CA LEU A 297 -6.34 20.09 5.76
C LEU A 297 -5.03 19.52 5.19
N THR A 298 -4.53 18.43 5.76
CA THR A 298 -3.19 17.90 5.41
C THR A 298 -3.14 16.38 5.38
N THR A 299 -2.04 15.84 4.83
CA THR A 299 -1.66 14.42 4.90
C THR A 299 -0.69 14.17 6.06
N GLY A 300 -0.37 12.89 6.30
CA GLY A 300 0.61 12.46 7.31
C GLY A 300 -0.02 11.90 8.57
N SER A 301 -1.25 11.41 8.46
CA SER A 301 -1.98 10.75 9.56
C SER A 301 -1.35 9.42 10.00
N GLN A 302 -0.44 8.86 9.21
CA GLN A 302 0.27 7.60 9.48
C GLN A 302 1.70 7.79 10.02
N GLY A 303 2.10 9.01 10.28
CA GLY A 303 3.42 9.30 10.85
C GLY A 303 4.57 9.21 9.86
N GLU A 304 4.30 9.16 8.56
CA GLU A 304 5.32 9.10 7.50
C GLU A 304 6.29 10.30 7.61
N PRO A 305 7.60 10.06 7.63
CA PRO A 305 8.59 11.10 7.96
C PRO A 305 8.57 12.32 7.02
N MET A 306 8.21 12.09 5.76
CA MET A 306 8.18 13.13 4.72
C MET A 306 6.80 13.77 4.53
N ALA A 307 5.76 13.27 5.18
CA ALA A 307 4.43 13.83 5.10
C ALA A 307 4.32 15.21 5.79
N ALA A 308 3.33 15.99 5.38
CA ALA A 308 3.21 17.37 5.81
C ALA A 308 3.04 17.50 7.34
N LEU A 309 2.15 16.71 7.97
CA LEU A 309 1.96 16.76 9.43
C LEU A 309 3.24 16.43 10.20
N SER A 310 3.97 15.36 9.79
CA SER A 310 5.24 14.97 10.42
C SER A 310 6.29 16.08 10.37
N ARG A 311 6.35 16.79 9.25
CA ARG A 311 7.25 17.94 9.08
C ARG A 311 6.80 19.16 9.90
N MET A 312 5.48 19.39 10.03
CA MET A 312 4.94 20.44 10.91
C MET A 312 5.26 20.15 12.38
N ALA A 313 5.03 18.90 12.84
CA ALA A 313 5.32 18.48 14.21
C ALA A 313 6.80 18.61 14.57
N LYS A 314 7.71 18.34 13.62
CA LYS A 314 9.17 18.49 13.75
C LYS A 314 9.66 19.93 13.54
N GLN A 315 8.77 20.90 13.34
CA GLN A 315 9.09 22.30 12.98
C GLN A 315 9.96 22.43 11.71
N ALA A 316 9.85 21.46 10.79
CA ALA A 316 10.64 21.35 9.57
C ALA A 316 9.83 21.61 8.27
N HIS A 317 8.55 21.98 8.39
CA HIS A 317 7.74 22.37 7.25
C HIS A 317 8.07 23.83 6.85
N LYS A 318 8.29 24.08 5.54
CA LYS A 318 8.81 25.37 5.06
C LYS A 318 7.87 26.56 5.30
N GLN A 319 6.56 26.36 5.36
CA GLN A 319 5.57 27.43 5.35
C GLN A 319 4.67 27.42 6.58
N ILE A 320 4.48 26.29 7.25
CA ILE A 320 3.59 26.13 8.41
C ILE A 320 4.29 25.38 9.51
N SER A 321 4.18 25.91 10.72
CA SER A 321 4.60 25.26 11.97
C SER A 321 3.41 25.10 12.90
N ILE A 322 3.48 24.13 13.80
CA ILE A 322 2.52 23.98 14.91
C ILE A 322 2.77 25.13 15.89
N ARG A 323 1.67 25.75 16.35
CA ARG A 323 1.68 26.86 17.32
C ARG A 323 0.99 26.40 18.59
N LYS A 324 1.36 27.03 19.71
CA LYS A 324 0.64 26.84 20.96
C LYS A 324 -0.80 27.30 20.79
N GLY A 325 -1.76 26.45 21.17
CA GLY A 325 -3.19 26.73 21.01
C GLY A 325 -3.79 26.21 19.69
N ASP A 326 -2.99 25.63 18.79
CA ASP A 326 -3.53 24.88 17.65
C ASP A 326 -4.27 23.63 18.15
N THR A 327 -5.35 23.25 17.48
CA THR A 327 -6.01 21.95 17.64
C THR A 327 -5.68 21.07 16.45
N VAL A 328 -5.09 19.90 16.69
CA VAL A 328 -4.73 18.94 15.65
C VAL A 328 -5.63 17.73 15.72
N ILE A 329 -6.36 17.43 14.65
CA ILE A 329 -7.20 16.24 14.52
C ILE A 329 -6.47 15.23 13.63
N ILE A 330 -6.15 14.05 14.17
CA ILE A 330 -5.65 12.90 13.39
C ILE A 330 -6.87 12.03 13.06
N ALA A 331 -7.45 12.28 11.89
CA ALA A 331 -8.68 11.66 11.43
C ALA A 331 -8.42 10.33 10.69
N ALA A 332 -7.56 9.48 11.27
CA ALA A 332 -7.22 8.15 10.80
C ALA A 332 -6.83 7.25 11.98
N SER A 333 -7.01 5.94 11.85
CA SER A 333 -6.36 4.96 12.72
C SER A 333 -5.00 4.55 12.13
N PRO A 334 -4.01 4.18 12.95
CA PRO A 334 -2.77 3.62 12.43
C PRO A 334 -3.04 2.38 11.57
N ILE A 335 -2.40 2.31 10.42
CA ILE A 335 -2.28 1.06 9.66
C ILE A 335 -1.36 0.13 10.45
N PRO A 336 -1.60 -1.21 10.48
CA PRO A 336 -0.72 -2.14 11.15
C PRO A 336 0.76 -1.93 10.78
N GLY A 337 1.63 -1.77 11.80
CA GLY A 337 3.05 -1.42 11.64
C GLY A 337 3.37 0.07 11.81
N ASN A 338 2.41 0.99 11.72
CA ASN A 338 2.64 2.43 11.85
C ASN A 338 2.38 2.99 13.27
N GLU A 339 1.97 2.17 14.22
CA GLU A 339 1.53 2.59 15.56
C GLU A 339 2.60 3.41 16.28
N ILE A 340 3.86 2.97 16.24
CA ILE A 340 4.99 3.67 16.86
C ILE A 340 5.23 5.03 16.21
N SER A 341 5.15 5.10 14.89
CA SER A 341 5.37 6.33 14.12
C SER A 341 4.27 7.36 14.41
N VAL A 342 3.02 6.93 14.45
CA VAL A 342 1.87 7.78 14.78
C VAL A 342 1.96 8.28 16.22
N SER A 343 2.28 7.39 17.19
CA SER A 343 2.45 7.76 18.60
C SER A 343 3.54 8.82 18.79
N LYS A 344 4.68 8.68 18.09
CA LYS A 344 5.76 9.69 18.12
C LYS A 344 5.32 11.05 17.59
N ILE A 345 4.50 11.09 16.54
CA ILE A 345 3.99 12.35 16.00
C ILE A 345 3.01 13.00 16.98
N ILE A 346 2.12 12.23 17.61
CA ILE A 346 1.20 12.72 18.65
C ILE A 346 1.99 13.37 19.78
N ASP A 347 3.05 12.71 20.30
CA ASP A 347 3.91 13.27 21.35
C ASP A 347 4.59 14.59 20.93
N LEU A 348 5.10 14.65 19.70
CA LEU A 348 5.71 15.87 19.17
C LEU A 348 4.71 17.03 19.02
N LEU A 349 3.46 16.75 18.65
CA LEU A 349 2.40 17.75 18.55
C LEU A 349 2.05 18.33 19.94
N PHE A 350 1.90 17.49 20.95
CA PHE A 350 1.71 17.94 22.34
C PHE A 350 2.89 18.79 22.84
N ARG A 351 4.13 18.37 22.56
CA ARG A 351 5.33 19.15 22.90
C ARG A 351 5.39 20.50 22.21
N ALA A 352 4.84 20.61 21.00
CA ALA A 352 4.73 21.89 20.28
C ALA A 352 3.62 22.80 20.86
N GLY A 353 2.83 22.32 21.81
CA GLY A 353 1.78 23.08 22.51
C GLY A 353 0.41 23.01 21.84
N ALA A 354 0.20 22.04 20.94
CA ALA A 354 -1.10 21.76 20.36
C ALA A 354 -1.97 20.91 21.28
N GLU A 355 -3.29 21.07 21.17
CA GLU A 355 -4.27 20.10 21.63
C GLU A 355 -4.45 19.05 20.53
N VAL A 356 -4.35 17.76 20.86
CA VAL A 356 -4.38 16.68 19.86
C VAL A 356 -5.56 15.77 20.07
N VAL A 357 -6.41 15.65 19.06
CA VAL A 357 -7.59 14.77 19.02
C VAL A 357 -7.28 13.62 18.05
N TYR A 358 -7.34 12.38 18.53
CA TYR A 358 -6.99 11.21 17.75
C TYR A 358 -7.89 10.01 18.04
N TYR A 359 -7.83 8.99 17.19
CA TYR A 359 -8.58 7.76 17.36
C TYR A 359 -8.19 7.06 18.67
N GLY A 360 -9.20 6.61 19.44
CA GLY A 360 -9.02 6.05 20.79
C GLY A 360 -9.41 7.03 21.89
N GLU A 361 -9.23 8.34 21.68
CA GLU A 361 -9.74 9.40 22.56
C GLU A 361 -11.15 9.84 22.15
N ARG A 362 -11.34 10.10 20.86
CA ARG A 362 -12.65 10.47 20.24
C ARG A 362 -12.91 9.68 18.97
N LYS A 363 -14.18 9.59 18.56
CA LYS A 363 -14.59 8.91 17.33
C LYS A 363 -14.32 9.76 16.08
N VAL A 364 -13.09 10.20 15.86
CA VAL A 364 -12.69 11.01 14.69
C VAL A 364 -12.30 10.18 13.47
N HIS A 365 -12.45 8.87 13.58
CA HIS A 365 -12.23 7.91 12.50
C HIS A 365 -13.12 6.69 12.64
N VAL A 366 -13.55 6.13 11.51
CA VAL A 366 -14.13 4.79 11.37
C VAL A 366 -13.46 4.07 10.22
N SER A 367 -13.43 2.75 10.26
CA SER A 367 -12.88 1.92 9.17
C SER A 367 -13.75 2.03 7.91
N GLY A 368 -13.14 1.88 6.75
CA GLY A 368 -13.83 1.68 5.47
C GLY A 368 -14.29 0.23 5.24
N HIS A 369 -13.83 -0.72 6.07
CA HIS A 369 -14.08 -2.15 5.91
C HIS A 369 -15.09 -2.65 6.93
N GLY A 370 -15.95 -3.59 6.50
CA GLY A 370 -16.98 -4.20 7.30
C GLY A 370 -16.43 -5.11 8.40
N SER A 371 -17.05 -5.08 9.58
CA SER A 371 -16.79 -5.98 10.69
C SER A 371 -17.58 -7.29 10.54
N GLN A 372 -17.47 -8.21 11.50
CA GLN A 372 -17.98 -9.59 11.40
C GLN A 372 -19.43 -9.70 10.94
N GLU A 373 -20.34 -8.88 11.47
CA GLU A 373 -21.77 -8.98 11.12
C GLU A 373 -22.05 -8.46 9.69
N GLU A 374 -21.24 -7.52 9.20
CA GLU A 374 -21.31 -7.04 7.82
C GLU A 374 -20.75 -8.05 6.84
N LEU A 375 -19.67 -8.76 7.20
CA LEU A 375 -19.11 -9.87 6.42
C LEU A 375 -20.11 -11.04 6.31
N LYS A 376 -20.76 -11.41 7.42
CA LYS A 376 -21.85 -12.40 7.42
C LYS A 376 -23.05 -11.95 6.56
N LEU A 377 -23.38 -10.66 6.59
CA LEU A 377 -24.45 -10.11 5.75
C LEU A 377 -24.11 -10.22 4.26
N MET A 378 -22.86 -9.92 3.86
CA MET A 378 -22.42 -10.10 2.47
C MET A 378 -22.54 -11.56 2.02
N LEU A 379 -22.08 -12.49 2.85
CA LEU A 379 -22.21 -13.94 2.58
C LEU A 379 -23.66 -14.38 2.43
N ASN A 380 -24.55 -13.87 3.29
CA ASN A 380 -26.00 -14.18 3.24
C ASN A 380 -26.72 -13.54 2.03
N LEU A 381 -26.28 -12.35 1.59
CA LEU A 381 -26.84 -11.71 0.40
C LEU A 381 -26.39 -12.44 -0.88
N MET A 382 -25.11 -12.79 -0.98
CA MET A 382 -24.52 -13.40 -2.16
C MET A 382 -24.75 -14.92 -2.25
N LYS A 383 -24.89 -15.62 -1.13
CA LYS A 383 -25.13 -17.09 -1.03
C LYS A 383 -24.18 -17.89 -1.94
N PRO A 384 -22.86 -17.70 -1.87
CA PRO A 384 -21.96 -18.32 -2.82
C PRO A 384 -21.85 -19.83 -2.63
N LYS A 385 -21.69 -20.58 -3.75
CA LYS A 385 -21.34 -22.00 -3.69
C LYS A 385 -19.92 -22.19 -3.13
N TYR A 386 -18.97 -21.34 -3.58
CA TYR A 386 -17.58 -21.34 -3.11
C TYR A 386 -17.19 -19.97 -2.59
N PHE A 387 -16.34 -19.96 -1.57
CA PHE A 387 -15.90 -18.75 -0.91
C PHE A 387 -14.36 -18.65 -0.84
N VAL A 388 -13.83 -17.46 -1.18
CA VAL A 388 -12.40 -17.15 -1.10
C VAL A 388 -12.24 -15.85 -0.30
N PRO A 389 -11.81 -15.91 0.97
CA PRO A 389 -11.46 -14.72 1.72
C PRO A 389 -10.19 -14.10 1.13
N VAL A 390 -10.26 -12.80 0.78
CA VAL A 390 -9.15 -12.03 0.18
C VAL A 390 -8.95 -10.71 0.93
N HIS A 391 -8.01 -9.89 0.49
CA HIS A 391 -7.70 -8.57 1.06
C HIS A 391 -7.49 -8.62 2.58
N GLY A 392 -6.47 -9.34 3.01
CA GLY A 392 -6.14 -9.49 4.43
C GLY A 392 -4.98 -10.44 4.67
N GLU A 393 -4.36 -10.30 5.83
CA GLU A 393 -3.37 -11.25 6.33
C GLU A 393 -4.01 -12.63 6.57
N PHE A 394 -3.21 -13.67 6.62
CA PHE A 394 -3.69 -15.06 6.79
C PHE A 394 -4.63 -15.24 7.99
N ARG A 395 -4.36 -14.59 9.14
CA ARG A 395 -5.24 -14.64 10.33
C ARG A 395 -6.62 -14.04 10.07
N MET A 396 -6.69 -12.96 9.29
CA MET A 396 -7.95 -12.30 8.92
C MET A 396 -8.75 -13.17 7.95
N GLN A 397 -8.08 -13.75 6.94
CA GLN A 397 -8.70 -14.70 6.01
C GLN A 397 -9.26 -15.92 6.74
N LYS A 398 -8.50 -16.44 7.72
CA LYS A 398 -8.94 -17.57 8.54
C LYS A 398 -10.15 -17.22 9.41
N ALA A 399 -10.16 -16.03 10.00
CA ALA A 399 -11.32 -15.54 10.74
C ALA A 399 -12.55 -15.42 9.84
N HIS A 400 -12.39 -14.87 8.62
CA HIS A 400 -13.49 -14.78 7.65
C HIS A 400 -14.00 -16.16 7.19
N ALA A 401 -13.11 -17.14 7.05
CA ALA A 401 -13.49 -18.51 6.75
C ALA A 401 -14.38 -19.11 7.87
N TYR A 402 -14.10 -18.86 9.15
CA TYR A 402 -14.96 -19.27 10.25
C TYR A 402 -16.33 -18.59 10.21
N LEU A 403 -16.37 -17.28 9.87
CA LEU A 403 -17.65 -16.58 9.69
C LEU A 403 -18.48 -17.19 8.55
N ALA A 404 -17.81 -17.67 7.50
CA ALA A 404 -18.48 -18.35 6.39
C ALA A 404 -19.04 -19.72 6.81
N GLU A 405 -18.31 -20.48 7.64
CA GLU A 405 -18.82 -21.72 8.24
C GLU A 405 -20.04 -21.43 9.14
N ASP A 406 -19.99 -20.37 9.96
CA ASP A 406 -21.08 -19.94 10.84
C ASP A 406 -22.39 -19.64 10.08
N VAL A 407 -22.31 -19.12 8.85
CA VAL A 407 -23.50 -18.84 8.00
C VAL A 407 -23.88 -20.01 7.09
N GLY A 408 -23.22 -21.17 7.23
CA GLY A 408 -23.59 -22.43 6.60
C GLY A 408 -22.87 -22.80 5.31
N ILE A 409 -21.78 -22.13 4.97
CA ILE A 409 -20.90 -22.57 3.86
C ILE A 409 -20.02 -23.70 4.37
N THR A 410 -20.05 -24.86 3.70
CA THR A 410 -19.27 -26.03 4.12
C THR A 410 -17.77 -25.79 3.96
N ARG A 411 -16.98 -26.38 4.85
CA ARG A 411 -15.53 -26.16 4.90
C ARG A 411 -14.82 -26.48 3.58
N GLU A 412 -15.28 -27.49 2.88
CA GLU A 412 -14.74 -27.94 1.58
C GLU A 412 -14.94 -26.91 0.47
N ASN A 413 -15.89 -26.00 0.64
CA ASN A 413 -16.22 -24.94 -0.31
C ASN A 413 -15.54 -23.60 0.04
N ILE A 414 -14.68 -23.57 1.08
CA ILE A 414 -13.95 -22.39 1.51
C ILE A 414 -12.46 -22.56 1.18
N PHE A 415 -11.92 -21.69 0.32
CA PHE A 415 -10.55 -21.74 -0.13
C PHE A 415 -9.74 -20.59 0.48
N ILE A 416 -8.90 -20.89 1.48
CA ILE A 416 -7.85 -19.97 1.92
C ILE A 416 -6.62 -20.28 1.07
N VAL A 417 -6.28 -19.37 0.16
CA VAL A 417 -5.25 -19.58 -0.86
C VAL A 417 -4.01 -18.74 -0.60
N GLU A 418 -2.90 -19.16 -1.17
CA GLU A 418 -1.70 -18.34 -1.33
C GLU A 418 -1.71 -17.63 -2.69
N LYS A 419 -0.87 -16.59 -2.82
CA LYS A 419 -0.65 -15.94 -4.12
C LYS A 419 -0.24 -16.98 -5.17
N GLY A 420 -0.85 -16.90 -6.33
CA GLY A 420 -0.60 -17.78 -7.46
C GLY A 420 -1.40 -19.07 -7.48
N ASP A 421 -1.98 -19.51 -6.35
CA ASP A 421 -2.85 -20.69 -6.35
C ASP A 421 -4.02 -20.50 -7.31
N VAL A 422 -4.24 -21.51 -8.18
CA VAL A 422 -5.31 -21.48 -9.18
C VAL A 422 -6.44 -22.38 -8.73
N ILE A 423 -7.61 -21.80 -8.49
CA ILE A 423 -8.86 -22.54 -8.25
C ILE A 423 -9.56 -22.73 -9.60
N ALA A 424 -9.84 -23.97 -9.97
CA ALA A 424 -10.66 -24.30 -11.15
C ALA A 424 -12.02 -24.84 -10.70
N PHE A 425 -13.07 -24.33 -11.34
CA PHE A 425 -14.47 -24.69 -11.04
C PHE A 425 -15.00 -25.66 -12.09
N GLY A 426 -15.19 -26.91 -11.67
CA GLY A 426 -15.92 -27.91 -12.42
C GLY A 426 -17.43 -27.74 -12.31
N ASP A 427 -18.20 -28.72 -12.76
CA ASP A 427 -19.68 -28.69 -12.66
C ASP A 427 -20.14 -28.92 -11.23
N ASP A 428 -19.52 -29.87 -10.52
CA ASP A 428 -19.91 -30.25 -9.17
C ASP A 428 -18.89 -29.88 -8.09
N GLU A 429 -17.63 -29.71 -8.43
CA GLU A 429 -16.52 -29.47 -7.50
C GLU A 429 -15.59 -28.35 -7.94
N ALA A 430 -14.85 -27.78 -7.00
CA ALA A 430 -13.77 -26.85 -7.24
C ALA A 430 -12.47 -27.38 -6.64
N ASN A 431 -11.38 -27.24 -7.36
CA ASN A 431 -10.09 -27.80 -6.96
C ASN A 431 -8.95 -26.81 -7.19
N LEU A 432 -7.91 -26.90 -6.36
CA LEU A 432 -6.63 -26.26 -6.65
C LEU A 432 -5.91 -27.09 -7.73
N VAL A 433 -5.65 -26.47 -8.88
CA VAL A 433 -5.11 -27.19 -10.07
C VAL A 433 -3.66 -26.84 -10.38
N GLY A 434 -3.05 -25.94 -9.64
CA GLY A 434 -1.66 -25.54 -9.82
C GLY A 434 -1.38 -24.13 -9.32
N LYS A 435 -0.23 -23.58 -9.73
CA LYS A 435 0.18 -22.22 -9.40
C LYS A 435 0.63 -21.47 -10.65
N VAL A 436 0.29 -20.19 -10.74
CA VAL A 436 0.90 -19.25 -11.71
C VAL A 436 2.10 -18.57 -11.06
N GLN A 437 3.01 -18.03 -11.89
CA GLN A 437 4.13 -17.25 -11.41
C GLN A 437 3.65 -16.00 -10.69
N VAL A 438 4.16 -15.78 -9.49
CA VAL A 438 3.87 -14.62 -8.64
C VAL A 438 5.12 -14.16 -7.91
N GLY A 439 5.12 -12.93 -7.46
CA GLY A 439 6.23 -12.37 -6.69
C GLY A 439 5.99 -10.92 -6.30
N ASN A 440 7.01 -10.35 -5.68
CA ASN A 440 7.09 -8.94 -5.37
C ASN A 440 8.04 -8.26 -6.35
N VAL A 441 7.55 -7.26 -7.06
CA VAL A 441 8.39 -6.37 -7.85
C VAL A 441 8.64 -5.12 -7.01
N LEU A 442 9.89 -4.91 -6.64
CA LEU A 442 10.32 -3.80 -5.79
C LEU A 442 10.61 -2.58 -6.67
N ILE A 443 10.12 -1.42 -6.26
CA ILE A 443 10.33 -0.14 -6.94
C ILE A 443 11.20 0.74 -6.04
N ASP A 444 12.31 1.22 -6.60
CA ASP A 444 13.25 2.11 -5.93
C ASP A 444 13.59 3.27 -6.89
N GLY A 445 13.02 4.44 -6.65
CA GLY A 445 13.12 5.59 -7.54
C GLY A 445 12.61 5.28 -8.95
N LEU A 446 13.51 5.26 -9.94
CA LEU A 446 13.20 4.89 -11.32
C LEU A 446 13.42 3.39 -11.62
N GLY A 447 14.03 2.65 -10.69
CA GLY A 447 14.30 1.22 -10.81
C GLY A 447 13.03 0.39 -10.61
N VAL A 448 12.79 -0.59 -11.48
CA VAL A 448 11.63 -1.48 -11.43
C VAL A 448 12.11 -2.92 -11.44
N GLY A 449 12.09 -3.58 -10.28
CA GLY A 449 12.46 -4.99 -10.14
C GLY A 449 13.97 -5.29 -10.27
N ASP A 450 14.81 -4.28 -10.23
CA ASP A 450 16.27 -4.39 -10.27
C ASP A 450 16.89 -4.59 -8.87
N VAL A 451 16.12 -4.37 -7.81
CA VAL A 451 16.50 -4.64 -6.43
C VAL A 451 16.00 -6.02 -6.02
N GLY A 452 16.94 -6.94 -5.77
CA GLY A 452 16.64 -8.29 -5.28
C GLY A 452 17.05 -8.50 -3.82
N ASN A 453 16.86 -9.73 -3.32
CA ASN A 453 17.18 -10.12 -1.94
C ASN A 453 18.64 -9.84 -1.53
N ILE A 454 19.58 -9.91 -2.48
CA ILE A 454 20.99 -9.62 -2.23
C ILE A 454 21.16 -8.15 -1.86
N VAL A 455 20.58 -7.24 -2.66
CA VAL A 455 20.67 -5.79 -2.43
C VAL A 455 20.00 -5.41 -1.10
N LEU A 456 18.83 -5.98 -0.80
CA LEU A 456 18.14 -5.74 0.49
C LEU A 456 18.97 -6.22 1.67
N ARG A 457 19.58 -7.40 1.57
CA ARG A 457 20.49 -7.93 2.60
C ARG A 457 21.70 -7.01 2.82
N ASP A 458 22.30 -6.53 1.74
CA ASP A 458 23.44 -5.62 1.82
C ASP A 458 23.03 -4.27 2.45
N ARG A 459 21.89 -3.70 2.05
CA ARG A 459 21.34 -2.50 2.68
C ARG A 459 21.06 -2.69 4.17
N LYS A 460 20.53 -3.86 4.56
CA LYS A 460 20.30 -4.22 5.96
C LYS A 460 21.61 -4.28 6.74
N MET A 461 22.64 -4.95 6.23
CA MET A 461 23.97 -4.99 6.86
C MET A 461 24.56 -3.59 7.02
N LEU A 462 24.51 -2.78 5.95
CA LEU A 462 24.99 -1.39 6.00
C LEU A 462 24.26 -0.55 7.04
N SER A 463 22.95 -0.75 7.22
CA SER A 463 22.14 0.00 8.19
C SER A 463 22.39 -0.42 9.64
N GLN A 464 22.77 -1.66 9.89
CA GLN A 464 22.97 -2.22 11.24
C GLN A 464 24.40 -2.01 11.74
N ASP A 465 25.39 -2.43 10.96
CA ASP A 465 26.78 -2.54 11.40
C ASP A 465 27.76 -1.67 10.58
N GLY A 466 27.27 -1.00 9.53
CA GLY A 466 28.12 -0.12 8.71
C GLY A 466 29.05 -0.87 7.76
N ILE A 467 30.07 -0.16 7.26
CA ILE A 467 31.03 -0.68 6.27
C ILE A 467 32.48 -0.39 6.67
N LEU A 468 33.36 -1.35 6.40
CA LEU A 468 34.82 -1.20 6.36
C LEU A 468 35.32 -1.38 4.92
N VAL A 469 35.97 -0.39 4.38
CA VAL A 469 36.68 -0.48 3.12
C VAL A 469 38.17 -0.69 3.41
N VAL A 470 38.74 -1.76 2.85
CA VAL A 470 40.13 -2.14 3.01
C VAL A 470 40.84 -1.92 1.68
N VAL A 471 41.79 -0.98 1.62
CA VAL A 471 42.51 -0.66 0.39
C VAL A 471 43.98 -1.12 0.49
N VAL A 472 44.40 -1.95 -0.47
CA VAL A 472 45.79 -2.44 -0.55
C VAL A 472 46.30 -2.31 -1.98
N THR A 473 47.50 -1.78 -2.13
CA THR A 473 48.21 -1.68 -3.43
C THR A 473 49.38 -2.64 -3.46
N LEU A 474 49.39 -3.52 -4.45
CA LEU A 474 50.44 -4.53 -4.67
C LEU A 474 51.23 -4.24 -5.92
N GLY A 475 52.56 -4.48 -5.89
CA GLY A 475 53.43 -4.40 -7.05
C GLY A 475 53.29 -5.65 -7.92
N LYS A 476 53.09 -5.45 -9.23
CA LYS A 476 52.87 -6.52 -10.20
C LYS A 476 54.10 -7.42 -10.34
N ASP A 477 55.28 -6.84 -10.45
CA ASP A 477 56.51 -7.57 -10.66
C ASP A 477 57.19 -8.00 -9.35
N GLU A 478 57.10 -7.18 -8.32
CA GLU A 478 57.80 -7.39 -7.04
C GLU A 478 56.99 -8.20 -6.04
N LYS A 479 55.70 -8.49 -6.33
CA LYS A 479 54.78 -9.22 -5.44
C LYS A 479 54.92 -8.77 -3.97
N LYS A 480 54.91 -7.46 -3.72
CA LYS A 480 54.96 -6.89 -2.37
C LYS A 480 53.92 -5.78 -2.21
N ILE A 481 53.59 -5.44 -0.97
CA ILE A 481 52.73 -4.30 -0.65
C ILE A 481 53.52 -3.02 -0.96
N ILE A 482 53.00 -2.20 -1.88
CA ILE A 482 53.55 -0.88 -2.23
C ILE A 482 52.92 0.20 -1.36
N SER A 483 51.60 0.12 -1.09
CA SER A 483 50.88 1.06 -0.24
C SER A 483 49.75 0.42 0.51
N GLY A 484 49.45 0.88 1.70
CA GLY A 484 48.44 0.34 2.61
C GLY A 484 48.96 -0.80 3.47
N PRO A 485 48.10 -1.69 4.02
CA PRO A 485 46.62 -1.58 4.02
C PRO A 485 46.12 -0.30 4.67
N GLU A 486 45.12 0.33 4.03
CA GLU A 486 44.37 1.44 4.61
C GLU A 486 42.94 1.00 4.89
N ILE A 487 42.43 1.33 6.07
CA ILE A 487 41.07 0.96 6.48
C ILE A 487 40.22 2.21 6.67
N ILE A 488 39.13 2.30 5.88
CA ILE A 488 38.15 3.38 5.95
C ILE A 488 36.86 2.83 6.54
N SER A 489 36.41 3.39 7.67
CA SER A 489 35.17 3.00 8.35
C SER A 489 34.08 4.04 8.14
N ARG A 490 32.84 3.57 7.89
CA ARG A 490 31.62 4.38 7.89
C ARG A 490 30.47 3.63 8.56
N GLY A 491 29.85 4.27 9.55
CA GLY A 491 28.69 3.70 10.27
C GLY A 491 28.99 2.51 11.19
N PHE A 492 30.27 2.09 11.32
CA PHE A 492 30.65 0.95 12.17
C PHE A 492 31.17 1.41 13.53
N VAL A 493 32.25 2.18 13.58
CA VAL A 493 32.86 2.70 14.81
C VAL A 493 33.21 4.18 14.66
N TYR A 494 33.27 4.90 15.77
CA TYR A 494 33.79 6.26 15.80
C TYR A 494 35.32 6.20 15.75
N VAL A 495 35.90 6.51 14.60
CA VAL A 495 37.31 6.27 14.29
C VAL A 495 38.26 6.91 15.33
N ARG A 496 37.95 8.13 15.82
CA ARG A 496 38.81 8.85 16.81
C ARG A 496 38.91 8.15 18.16
N GLU A 497 37.94 7.30 18.52
CA GLU A 497 37.91 6.54 19.78
C GLU A 497 38.28 5.06 19.58
N SER A 498 38.58 4.67 18.35
CA SER A 498 38.81 3.27 17.97
C SER A 498 40.12 3.07 17.21
N GLU A 499 41.13 3.96 17.42
CA GLU A 499 42.42 3.89 16.74
C GLU A 499 43.09 2.53 16.92
N ALA A 500 43.15 2.00 18.14
CA ALA A 500 43.75 0.70 18.40
C ALA A 500 43.06 -0.46 17.65
N LEU A 501 41.71 -0.42 17.48
CA LEU A 501 40.98 -1.41 16.71
C LEU A 501 41.32 -1.33 15.22
N ILE A 502 41.45 -0.11 14.68
CA ILE A 502 41.79 0.10 13.28
C ILE A 502 43.24 -0.30 13.01
N GLU A 503 44.20 0.02 13.92
CA GLU A 503 45.58 -0.41 13.81
C GLU A 503 45.72 -1.94 13.80
N ARG A 504 45.12 -2.62 14.75
CA ARG A 504 45.10 -4.10 14.81
C ARG A 504 44.43 -4.73 13.57
N SER A 505 43.34 -4.13 13.09
CA SER A 505 42.71 -4.53 11.83
C SER A 505 43.63 -4.40 10.64
N THR A 506 44.40 -3.31 10.58
CA THR A 506 45.41 -3.05 9.52
C THR A 506 46.53 -4.08 9.56
N GLU A 507 47.02 -4.42 10.77
CA GLU A 507 48.04 -5.47 10.96
C GLU A 507 47.56 -6.83 10.49
N ILE A 508 46.32 -7.23 10.85
CA ILE A 508 45.72 -8.48 10.41
C ILE A 508 45.62 -8.56 8.89
N VAL A 509 45.12 -7.49 8.24
CA VAL A 509 45.07 -7.45 6.78
C VAL A 509 46.48 -7.56 6.17
N ARG A 510 47.49 -6.87 6.74
CA ARG A 510 48.88 -6.97 6.28
C ARG A 510 49.37 -8.40 6.33
N MET A 511 49.17 -9.10 7.46
CA MET A 511 49.57 -10.50 7.62
C MET A 511 48.92 -11.42 6.59
N ILE A 512 47.60 -11.23 6.35
CA ILE A 512 46.85 -12.02 5.35
C ILE A 512 47.40 -11.82 3.95
N VAL A 513 47.70 -10.56 3.57
CA VAL A 513 48.24 -10.23 2.26
C VAL A 513 49.65 -10.77 2.08
N GLU A 514 50.54 -10.59 3.08
CA GLU A 514 51.91 -11.09 3.03
C GLU A 514 51.98 -12.63 2.98
N GLN A 515 51.08 -13.34 3.69
CA GLN A 515 50.98 -14.79 3.62
C GLN A 515 50.54 -15.23 2.21
N SER A 516 49.51 -14.59 1.64
CA SER A 516 49.03 -14.92 0.31
C SER A 516 50.06 -14.66 -0.80
N ILE A 517 50.92 -13.64 -0.62
CA ILE A 517 52.02 -13.35 -1.55
C ILE A 517 53.07 -14.49 -1.54
N LYS A 518 53.33 -15.12 -0.40
CA LYS A 518 54.32 -16.20 -0.26
C LYS A 518 53.88 -17.53 -0.90
N GLU A 519 52.60 -17.74 -1.10
CA GLU A 519 52.01 -19.00 -1.64
C GLU A 519 51.99 -19.07 -3.19
N TYR A 520 52.87 -18.41 -3.92
CA TYR A 520 53.17 -18.50 -5.36
C TYR A 520 52.02 -18.33 -6.36
N SER A 521 50.76 -18.40 -5.98
CA SER A 521 49.62 -18.09 -6.87
C SER A 521 48.60 -17.25 -6.15
N ILE A 522 48.60 -15.94 -6.41
CA ILE A 522 47.62 -15.02 -5.85
C ILE A 522 46.34 -15.16 -6.69
N GLU A 523 45.34 -15.90 -6.15
CA GLU A 523 44.01 -15.83 -6.67
C GLU A 523 43.26 -14.68 -5.96
N TRP A 524 42.98 -13.60 -6.70
CA TRP A 524 42.36 -12.37 -6.16
C TRP A 524 41.05 -12.59 -5.43
N SER A 525 40.24 -13.54 -5.89
CA SER A 525 38.99 -13.93 -5.27
C SER A 525 39.21 -14.53 -3.88
N MET A 526 40.18 -15.44 -3.74
CA MET A 526 40.55 -16.06 -2.46
C MET A 526 41.13 -15.04 -1.48
N LEU A 527 42.03 -14.16 -1.94
CA LEU A 527 42.58 -13.13 -1.07
C LEU A 527 41.52 -12.20 -0.52
N LYS A 528 40.57 -11.73 -1.37
CA LYS A 528 39.44 -10.92 -0.92
C LYS A 528 38.54 -11.68 0.05
N GLN A 529 38.34 -12.97 -0.15
CA GLN A 529 37.55 -13.82 0.75
C GLN A 529 38.25 -13.99 2.10
N ASN A 530 39.53 -14.31 2.13
CA ASN A 530 40.32 -14.46 3.35
C ASN A 530 40.30 -13.17 4.19
N ILE A 531 40.45 -12.00 3.54
CA ILE A 531 40.34 -10.70 4.23
C ILE A 531 38.97 -10.55 4.87
N ARG A 532 37.87 -10.87 4.16
CA ARG A 532 36.52 -10.76 4.71
C ARG A 532 36.32 -11.70 5.90
N GLU A 533 36.76 -12.95 5.81
CA GLU A 533 36.55 -13.95 6.84
C GLU A 533 37.37 -13.65 8.09
N LEU A 534 38.69 -13.50 7.97
CA LEU A 534 39.57 -13.36 9.13
C LEU A 534 39.41 -11.99 9.81
N LEU A 535 39.32 -10.91 9.02
CA LEU A 535 39.04 -9.59 9.58
C LEU A 535 37.63 -9.54 10.18
N GLY A 536 36.64 -10.16 9.52
CA GLY A 536 35.26 -10.24 10.03
C GLY A 536 35.18 -10.99 11.36
N GLN A 537 35.91 -12.10 11.50
CA GLN A 537 35.99 -12.84 12.75
C GLN A 537 36.61 -11.99 13.87
N PHE A 538 37.73 -11.36 13.62
CA PHE A 538 38.41 -10.48 14.57
C PHE A 538 37.48 -9.33 15.04
N LEU A 539 36.85 -8.62 14.09
CA LEU A 539 35.94 -7.52 14.42
C LEU A 539 34.73 -7.99 15.24
N TYR A 540 34.21 -9.17 14.93
CA TYR A 540 33.11 -9.74 15.72
C TYR A 540 33.55 -10.15 17.14
N GLU A 541 34.73 -10.71 17.31
CA GLU A 541 35.30 -11.05 18.62
C GLU A 541 35.47 -9.80 19.49
N GLU A 542 35.98 -8.72 18.92
CA GLU A 542 36.25 -7.47 19.64
C GLU A 542 34.98 -6.61 19.87
N THR A 543 34.03 -6.60 18.92
CA THR A 543 32.92 -5.62 18.96
C THR A 543 31.53 -6.23 19.02
N LYS A 544 31.39 -7.54 18.77
CA LYS A 544 30.11 -8.27 18.56
C LYS A 544 29.28 -7.70 17.39
N ARG A 545 29.90 -6.98 16.46
CA ARG A 545 29.28 -6.40 15.25
C ARG A 545 29.89 -7.05 14.01
N LYS A 546 29.12 -7.07 12.91
CA LYS A 546 29.51 -7.67 11.62
C LYS A 546 29.42 -6.64 10.48
N PRO A 547 30.30 -5.65 10.41
CA PRO A 547 30.27 -4.66 9.34
C PRO A 547 30.49 -5.32 7.97
N MET A 548 29.96 -4.71 6.92
CA MET A 548 30.27 -5.10 5.57
C MET A 548 31.75 -4.80 5.28
N ILE A 549 32.55 -5.81 4.93
CA ILE A 549 33.97 -5.64 4.59
C ILE A 549 34.13 -5.65 3.07
N LEU A 550 34.64 -4.56 2.52
CA LEU A 550 34.90 -4.37 1.10
C LEU A 550 36.41 -4.30 0.81
N PRO A 551 37.08 -5.39 0.47
CA PRO A 551 38.47 -5.38 0.08
C PRO A 551 38.64 -4.83 -1.36
N ILE A 552 39.45 -3.78 -1.50
CA ILE A 552 39.88 -3.17 -2.77
C ILE A 552 41.36 -3.45 -2.92
N ILE A 553 41.72 -4.29 -3.86
CA ILE A 553 43.11 -4.64 -4.14
C ILE A 553 43.47 -4.09 -5.52
N MET A 554 44.46 -3.24 -5.56
CA MET A 554 45.00 -2.61 -6.78
C MET A 554 46.36 -3.21 -7.09
N GLU A 555 46.66 -3.45 -8.37
CA GLU A 555 47.92 -3.89 -8.87
C GLU A 555 48.56 -2.76 -9.71
N VAL A 556 49.80 -2.40 -9.44
CA VAL A 556 50.53 -1.34 -10.13
C VAL A 556 51.94 -1.81 -10.55
#